data_386040c0025f1d51c83de5a19f401cc9
#
_entry.id   386040c0025f1d51c83de5a19f401cc9
#
_cell.length_a   1.000
_cell.length_b   1.000
_cell.length_c   1.000
_cell.angle_alpha   90.00
_cell.angle_beta   90.00
_cell.angle_gamma   90.00
#
_symmetry.space_group_name_H-M   'P 1'
#
loop_
_entity.id
_entity.type
_entity.pdbx_description
1 polymer ?
#
loop_
_entity_poly.entity_id
_entity_poly.type
_entity_poly.pdbx_seq_one_letter_code
_entity_poly.pdbx_strand_id
1 'polypeptide(L)'
;ADPAMFAGTILACDMGGAALAQEMTGDFQSAMLGGVICGSMLGATIVFTIPVAMGILPEQDRPYLAKGILAGIVTVPVGVFAGGLVAGFPVGMVLRNVLPVVLIGGVIAFGLWKAEKWMVKGFGWFGKGVVALITAGLAAAIVKALTGFTLIPGMVAIEEGFLTVGAIAIV
;
A
#
# COMPACT_ATOMS: atom_id res chain seq x y z
N ALA A 1 -8.98 -9.03 13.82
CA ALA A 1 -8.04 -9.16 12.71
C ALA A 1 -6.63 -9.36 13.27
N ASP A 2 -5.81 -10.02 12.52
CA ASP A 2 -4.40 -10.25 12.85
C ASP A 2 -3.59 -8.97 12.56
N PRO A 3 -2.54 -8.64 13.35
CA PRO A 3 -1.67 -7.50 13.09
C PRO A 3 -1.01 -7.50 11.72
N ALA A 4 -0.76 -8.66 11.12
CA ALA A 4 -0.19 -8.81 9.78
C ALA A 4 -1.02 -8.10 8.69
N MET A 5 -2.33 -7.93 8.90
CA MET A 5 -3.18 -7.18 7.98
C MET A 5 -2.82 -5.68 7.90
N PHE A 6 -2.22 -5.14 8.96
CA PHE A 6 -1.74 -3.75 8.98
C PHE A 6 -0.59 -3.55 7.98
N ALA A 7 0.33 -4.52 7.88
CA ALA A 7 1.43 -4.47 6.93
C ALA A 7 0.94 -4.40 5.48
N GLY A 8 -0.09 -5.17 5.13
CA GLY A 8 -0.65 -5.21 3.78
C GLY A 8 -1.63 -4.07 3.44
N THR A 9 -2.12 -3.30 4.43
CA THR A 9 -3.10 -2.23 4.18
C THR A 9 -2.53 -0.83 4.28
N ILE A 10 -1.78 -0.52 5.34
CA ILE A 10 -1.31 0.85 5.63
C ILE A 10 0.15 1.03 5.25
N LEU A 11 0.96 0.03 5.55
CA LEU A 11 2.39 0.02 5.24
C LEU A 11 2.67 -0.75 3.93
N ALA A 12 1.63 -1.01 3.14
CA ALA A 12 1.71 -1.77 1.90
C ALA A 12 2.87 -1.28 1.05
N CYS A 13 3.94 -2.02 1.12
CA CYS A 13 5.14 -1.83 0.35
C CYS A 13 5.37 -3.14 -0.40
N ASP A 14 5.49 -3.08 -1.71
CA ASP A 14 5.65 -4.24 -2.60
C ASP A 14 6.78 -5.17 -2.16
N MET A 15 7.81 -4.61 -1.54
CA MET A 15 9.04 -5.32 -1.23
C MET A 15 9.19 -5.66 0.27
N GLY A 16 8.49 -4.99 1.16
CA GLY A 16 8.64 -5.14 2.61
C GLY A 16 7.41 -5.65 3.35
N GLY A 17 6.22 -5.55 2.73
CA GLY A 17 4.97 -5.91 3.38
C GLY A 17 4.88 -7.37 3.81
N ALA A 18 5.40 -8.30 3.01
CA ALA A 18 5.41 -9.73 3.33
C ALA A 18 6.37 -10.05 4.50
N ALA A 19 7.58 -9.50 4.49
CA ALA A 19 8.55 -9.69 5.58
C ALA A 19 8.03 -9.06 6.88
N LEU A 20 7.52 -7.82 6.81
CA LEU A 20 6.94 -7.15 7.96
C LEU A 20 5.72 -7.92 8.52
N ALA A 21 4.86 -8.43 7.65
CA ALA A 21 3.72 -9.23 8.08
C ALA A 21 4.15 -10.50 8.83
N GLN A 22 5.23 -11.16 8.38
CA GLN A 22 5.79 -12.32 9.06
C GLN A 22 6.36 -11.97 10.45
N GLU A 23 6.96 -10.82 10.60
CA GLU A 23 7.46 -10.35 11.90
C GLU A 23 6.35 -9.93 12.85
N MET A 24 5.21 -9.46 12.31
CA MET A 24 4.08 -8.98 13.12
C MET A 24 3.18 -10.09 13.68
N THR A 25 3.25 -11.30 13.13
CA THR A 25 2.43 -12.44 13.57
C THR A 25 3.21 -13.73 13.56
N GLY A 26 2.91 -14.61 14.53
CA GLY A 26 3.39 -16.00 14.52
C GLY A 26 2.55 -16.94 13.63
N ASP A 27 1.43 -16.47 13.06
CA ASP A 27 0.56 -17.26 12.19
C ASP A 27 0.93 -17.05 10.72
N PHE A 28 1.51 -18.08 10.11
CA PHE A 28 1.95 -18.06 8.72
C PHE A 28 0.81 -17.73 7.74
N GLN A 29 -0.40 -18.24 7.97
CA GLN A 29 -1.53 -18.02 7.06
C GLN A 29 -2.00 -16.56 7.12
N SER A 30 -2.04 -15.94 8.31
CA SER A 30 -2.36 -14.52 8.47
C SER A 30 -1.28 -13.64 7.86
N ALA A 31 0.01 -14.01 8.02
CA ALA A 31 1.12 -13.30 7.37
C ALA A 31 1.01 -13.33 5.83
N MET A 32 0.69 -14.50 5.27
CA MET A 32 0.50 -14.64 3.81
C MET A 32 -0.74 -13.88 3.32
N LEU A 33 -1.84 -13.93 4.06
CA LEU A 33 -3.07 -13.21 3.70
C LEU A 33 -2.85 -11.68 3.71
N GLY A 34 -2.22 -11.15 4.77
CA GLY A 34 -1.95 -9.72 4.92
C GLY A 34 -0.80 -9.25 4.04
N GLY A 35 0.37 -9.85 4.20
CA GLY A 35 1.61 -9.38 3.55
C GLY A 35 1.69 -9.68 2.07
N VAL A 36 1.18 -10.84 1.61
CA VAL A 36 1.26 -11.24 0.21
C VAL A 36 -0.04 -10.94 -0.52
N ILE A 37 -1.16 -11.54 -0.12
CA ILE A 37 -2.42 -11.42 -0.89
C ILE A 37 -2.97 -9.98 -0.83
N CYS A 38 -3.11 -9.40 0.37
CA CYS A 38 -3.58 -8.03 0.51
C CYS A 38 -2.52 -7.02 0.01
N GLY A 39 -1.26 -7.25 0.35
CA GLY A 39 -0.13 -6.40 -0.05
C GLY A 39 0.04 -6.30 -1.56
N SER A 40 -0.11 -7.39 -2.31
CA SER A 40 -0.02 -7.39 -3.77
C SER A 40 -1.12 -6.54 -4.45
N MET A 41 -2.28 -6.40 -3.81
CA MET A 41 -3.39 -5.60 -4.34
C MET A 41 -3.27 -4.11 -4.00
N LEU A 42 -2.74 -3.78 -2.83
CA LEU A 42 -2.63 -2.40 -2.35
C LEU A 42 -1.22 -1.81 -2.51
N GLY A 43 -0.18 -2.63 -2.35
CA GLY A 43 1.21 -2.17 -2.33
C GLY A 43 1.62 -1.48 -3.62
N ALA A 44 1.50 -2.17 -4.74
CA ALA A 44 1.80 -1.62 -6.06
C ALA A 44 0.97 -0.37 -6.39
N THR A 45 -0.28 -0.30 -5.92
CA THR A 45 -1.14 0.86 -6.12
C THR A 45 -0.62 2.09 -5.39
N ILE A 46 -0.25 1.94 -4.12
CA ILE A 46 0.15 3.07 -3.26
C ILE A 46 1.57 3.53 -3.59
N VAL A 47 2.51 2.59 -3.67
CA VAL A 47 3.94 2.92 -3.75
C VAL A 47 4.39 3.20 -5.19
N PHE A 48 3.75 2.59 -6.17
CA PHE A 48 4.15 2.68 -7.57
C PHE A 48 3.14 3.46 -8.43
N THR A 49 1.89 2.99 -8.51
CA THR A 49 0.89 3.57 -9.43
C THR A 49 0.59 5.03 -9.12
N ILE A 50 0.42 5.40 -7.84
CA ILE A 50 0.11 6.79 -7.47
C ILE A 50 1.26 7.73 -7.83
N PRO A 51 2.53 7.50 -7.41
CA PRO A 51 3.64 8.40 -7.73
C PRO A 51 3.87 8.54 -9.23
N VAL A 52 3.91 7.43 -9.96
CA VAL A 52 4.13 7.41 -11.41
C VAL A 52 3.02 8.15 -12.14
N ALA A 53 1.76 7.83 -11.84
CA ALA A 53 0.63 8.48 -12.49
C ALA A 53 0.54 9.98 -12.15
N MET A 54 0.87 10.38 -10.91
CA MET A 54 0.95 11.79 -10.51
C MET A 54 2.05 12.54 -11.24
N GLY A 55 3.14 11.86 -11.63
CA GLY A 55 4.23 12.45 -12.42
C GLY A 55 3.90 12.60 -13.91
N ILE A 56 3.15 11.67 -14.48
CA ILE A 56 2.85 11.62 -15.92
C ILE A 56 1.57 12.38 -16.28
N LEU A 57 0.53 12.30 -15.44
CA LEU A 57 -0.77 12.87 -15.74
C LEU A 57 -0.80 14.38 -15.52
N PRO A 58 -1.41 15.14 -16.48
CA PRO A 58 -1.71 16.54 -16.29
C PRO A 58 -2.57 16.77 -15.04
N GLU A 59 -2.40 17.93 -14.40
CA GLU A 59 -3.12 18.23 -13.14
C GLU A 59 -4.65 18.13 -13.25
N GLN A 60 -5.18 18.49 -14.39
CA GLN A 60 -6.63 18.43 -14.68
C GLN A 60 -7.18 17.00 -14.68
N ASP A 61 -6.35 15.99 -14.96
CA ASP A 61 -6.77 14.59 -15.06
C ASP A 61 -6.56 13.80 -13.74
N ARG A 62 -5.80 14.35 -12.80
CA ARG A 62 -5.55 13.74 -11.48
C ARG A 62 -6.82 13.44 -10.67
N PRO A 63 -7.93 14.22 -10.74
CA PRO A 63 -9.18 13.85 -10.09
C PRO A 63 -9.79 12.54 -10.62
N TYR A 64 -9.64 12.23 -11.91
CA TYR A 64 -10.13 10.97 -12.49
C TYR A 64 -9.27 9.79 -12.03
N LEU A 65 -7.94 9.97 -11.96
CA LEU A 65 -7.05 8.99 -11.36
C LEU A 65 -7.46 8.68 -9.91
N ALA A 66 -7.69 9.73 -9.10
CA ALA A 66 -8.12 9.59 -7.72
C ALA A 66 -9.41 8.77 -7.59
N LYS A 67 -10.42 9.05 -8.42
CA LYS A 67 -11.68 8.28 -8.45
C LYS A 67 -11.43 6.83 -8.82
N GLY A 68 -10.64 6.57 -9.86
CA GLY A 68 -10.33 5.22 -10.33
C GLY A 68 -9.64 4.40 -9.25
N ILE A 69 -8.62 4.96 -8.59
CA ILE A 69 -7.88 4.27 -7.52
C ILE A 69 -8.79 4.03 -6.30
N LEU A 70 -9.53 5.04 -5.84
CA LEU A 70 -10.44 4.88 -4.71
C LEU A 70 -11.53 3.83 -4.99
N ALA A 71 -12.10 3.81 -6.20
CA ALA A 71 -13.04 2.78 -6.61
C ALA A 71 -12.39 1.39 -6.65
N GLY A 72 -11.14 1.29 -7.14
CA GLY A 72 -10.35 0.06 -7.11
C GLY A 72 -10.14 -0.46 -5.69
N ILE A 73 -9.78 0.41 -4.74
CA ILE A 73 -9.57 0.02 -3.33
C ILE A 73 -10.86 -0.56 -2.71
N VAL A 74 -12.03 -0.08 -3.10
CA VAL A 74 -13.32 -0.63 -2.62
C VAL A 74 -13.48 -2.11 -2.99
N THR A 75 -12.89 -2.57 -4.08
CA THR A 75 -12.98 -3.98 -4.53
C THR A 75 -11.95 -4.89 -3.89
N VAL A 76 -10.89 -4.34 -3.27
CA VAL A 76 -9.80 -5.13 -2.64
C VAL A 76 -10.30 -6.16 -1.64
N PRO A 77 -11.27 -5.87 -0.74
CA PRO A 77 -11.76 -6.88 0.21
C PRO A 77 -12.27 -8.16 -0.47
N VAL A 78 -12.94 -8.02 -1.62
CA VAL A 78 -13.45 -9.16 -2.41
C VAL A 78 -12.29 -9.98 -2.96
N GLY A 79 -11.26 -9.30 -3.50
CA GLY A 79 -10.06 -9.95 -4.00
C GLY A 79 -9.28 -10.68 -2.90
N VAL A 80 -9.09 -10.05 -1.75
CA VAL A 80 -8.40 -10.66 -0.59
C VAL A 80 -9.17 -11.87 -0.06
N PHE A 81 -10.49 -11.76 0.03
CA PHE A 81 -11.35 -12.88 0.44
C PHE A 81 -11.22 -14.06 -0.54
N ALA A 82 -11.42 -13.80 -1.83
CA ALA A 82 -11.30 -14.83 -2.86
C ALA A 82 -9.90 -15.45 -2.90
N GLY A 83 -8.84 -14.63 -2.85
CA GLY A 83 -7.46 -15.08 -2.83
C GLY A 83 -7.14 -15.96 -1.62
N GLY A 84 -7.64 -15.60 -0.44
CA GLY A 84 -7.51 -16.42 0.78
C GLY A 84 -8.18 -17.78 0.66
N LEU A 85 -9.36 -17.85 0.04
CA LEU A 85 -10.06 -19.13 -0.19
C LEU A 85 -9.33 -19.99 -1.22
N VAL A 86 -8.85 -19.40 -2.32
CA VAL A 86 -8.08 -20.13 -3.34
C VAL A 86 -6.75 -20.65 -2.78
N ALA A 87 -6.14 -19.91 -1.85
CA ALA A 87 -4.95 -20.35 -1.12
C ALA A 87 -5.24 -21.48 -0.12
N GLY A 88 -6.50 -21.91 0.05
CA GLY A 88 -6.90 -22.97 0.96
C GLY A 88 -6.95 -22.55 2.43
N PHE A 89 -7.01 -21.25 2.72
CA PHE A 89 -7.07 -20.78 4.09
C PHE A 89 -8.45 -20.99 4.72
N PRO A 90 -8.55 -21.23 6.04
CA PRO A 90 -9.82 -21.41 6.72
C PRO A 90 -10.73 -20.19 6.57
N VAL A 91 -11.97 -20.40 6.13
CA VAL A 91 -12.95 -19.32 5.86
C VAL A 91 -13.11 -18.36 7.05
N GLY A 92 -13.17 -18.90 8.28
CA GLY A 92 -13.29 -18.11 9.50
C GLY A 92 -12.10 -17.18 9.75
N MET A 93 -10.87 -17.65 9.45
CA MET A 93 -9.66 -16.84 9.54
C MET A 93 -9.68 -15.73 8.49
N VAL A 94 -10.00 -16.07 7.23
CA VAL A 94 -10.08 -15.10 6.13
C VAL A 94 -11.12 -14.02 6.43
N LEU A 95 -12.35 -14.39 6.83
CA LEU A 95 -13.41 -13.44 7.18
C LEU A 95 -12.99 -12.49 8.31
N ARG A 96 -12.39 -13.02 9.38
CA ARG A 96 -11.94 -12.23 10.52
C ARG A 96 -10.89 -11.19 10.10
N ASN A 97 -9.98 -11.58 9.21
CA ASN A 97 -8.86 -10.75 8.77
C ASN A 97 -9.24 -9.76 7.66
N VAL A 98 -10.19 -10.09 6.81
CA VAL A 98 -10.69 -9.20 5.76
C VAL A 98 -11.61 -8.10 6.32
N LEU A 99 -12.22 -8.29 7.49
CA LEU A 99 -13.15 -7.33 8.09
C LEU A 99 -12.64 -5.89 8.15
N PRO A 100 -11.41 -5.57 8.59
CA PRO A 100 -10.89 -4.20 8.58
C PRO A 100 -10.80 -3.62 7.17
N VAL A 101 -10.42 -4.44 6.19
CA VAL A 101 -10.31 -4.01 4.78
C VAL A 101 -11.70 -3.69 4.21
N VAL A 102 -12.72 -4.49 4.59
CA VAL A 102 -14.14 -4.21 4.26
C VAL A 102 -14.59 -2.89 4.87
N LEU A 103 -14.24 -2.62 6.12
CA LEU A 103 -14.60 -1.36 6.79
C LEU A 103 -13.96 -0.16 6.10
N ILE A 104 -12.69 -0.24 5.77
CA ILE A 104 -11.98 0.82 5.02
C ILE A 104 -12.62 1.01 3.64
N GLY A 105 -12.86 -0.08 2.89
CA GLY A 105 -13.53 -0.05 1.60
C GLY A 105 -14.94 0.55 1.68
N GLY A 106 -15.71 0.20 2.72
CA GLY A 106 -17.03 0.74 2.98
C GLY A 106 -17.03 2.24 3.27
N VAL A 107 -16.08 2.72 4.07
CA VAL A 107 -15.90 4.16 4.33
C VAL A 107 -15.54 4.91 3.04
N ILE A 108 -14.65 4.35 2.23
CA ILE A 108 -14.28 4.94 0.93
C ILE A 108 -15.48 4.96 -0.01
N ALA A 109 -16.22 3.85 -0.14
CA ALA A 109 -17.41 3.77 -0.99
C ALA A 109 -18.47 4.79 -0.58
N PHE A 110 -18.76 4.88 0.73
CA PHE A 110 -19.69 5.85 1.26
C PHE A 110 -19.23 7.29 1.04
N GLY A 111 -17.94 7.55 1.24
CA GLY A 111 -17.33 8.86 0.99
C GLY A 111 -17.41 9.27 -0.48
N LEU A 112 -17.14 8.35 -1.42
CA LEU A 112 -17.29 8.59 -2.86
C LEU A 112 -18.74 8.88 -3.24
N TRP A 113 -19.70 8.21 -2.60
CA TRP A 113 -21.13 8.43 -2.88
C TRP A 113 -21.63 9.77 -2.34
N LYS A 114 -21.28 10.14 -1.11
CA LYS A 114 -21.83 11.33 -0.42
C LYS A 114 -20.96 12.57 -0.51
N ALA A 115 -19.64 12.40 -0.61
CA ALA A 115 -18.69 13.48 -0.47
C ALA A 115 -17.52 13.35 -1.48
N GLU A 116 -17.82 12.99 -2.74
CA GLU A 116 -16.85 12.72 -3.80
C GLU A 116 -15.76 13.79 -3.90
N LYS A 117 -16.14 15.07 -3.92
CA LYS A 117 -15.19 16.19 -4.04
C LYS A 117 -14.17 16.21 -2.89
N TRP A 118 -14.62 15.91 -1.67
CA TRP A 118 -13.74 15.85 -0.50
C TRP A 118 -12.84 14.62 -0.53
N MET A 119 -13.37 13.49 -0.97
CA MET A 119 -12.58 12.26 -1.13
C MET A 119 -11.48 12.43 -2.16
N VAL A 120 -11.80 12.99 -3.33
CA VAL A 120 -10.82 13.26 -4.39
C VAL A 120 -9.77 14.28 -3.93
N LYS A 121 -10.18 15.34 -3.23
CA LYS A 121 -9.25 16.33 -2.68
C LYS A 121 -8.33 15.72 -1.62
N GLY A 122 -8.90 14.94 -0.70
CA GLY A 122 -8.14 14.22 0.34
C GLY A 122 -7.14 13.24 -0.26
N PHE A 123 -7.56 12.50 -1.29
CA PHE A 123 -6.66 11.59 -2.02
C PHE A 123 -5.52 12.34 -2.71
N GLY A 124 -5.79 13.51 -3.28
CA GLY A 124 -4.74 14.36 -3.85
C GLY A 124 -3.69 14.79 -2.82
N TRP A 125 -4.09 15.13 -1.61
CA TRP A 125 -3.17 15.41 -0.50
C TRP A 125 -2.40 14.15 -0.06
N PHE A 126 -3.09 13.03 0.04
CA PHE A 126 -2.47 11.74 0.34
C PHE A 126 -1.40 11.38 -0.70
N GLY A 127 -1.72 11.49 -2.00
CA GLY A 127 -0.78 11.22 -3.08
C GLY A 127 0.47 12.12 -3.02
N LYS A 128 0.31 13.43 -2.75
CA LYS A 128 1.44 14.33 -2.54
C LYS A 128 2.30 13.91 -1.34
N GLY A 129 1.66 13.48 -0.25
CA GLY A 129 2.35 12.96 0.93
C GLY A 129 3.15 11.69 0.62
N VAL A 130 2.57 10.76 -0.13
CA VAL A 130 3.25 9.52 -0.58
C VAL A 130 4.46 9.86 -1.45
N VAL A 131 4.30 10.74 -2.44
CA VAL A 131 5.42 11.17 -3.31
C VAL A 131 6.53 11.82 -2.48
N ALA A 132 6.19 12.70 -1.55
CA ALA A 132 7.17 13.35 -0.69
C ALA A 132 7.92 12.34 0.19
N LEU A 133 7.20 11.37 0.76
CA LEU A 133 7.79 10.31 1.58
C LEU A 133 8.75 9.42 0.77
N ILE A 134 8.34 9.00 -0.42
CA ILE A 134 9.17 8.19 -1.32
C ILE A 134 10.42 8.98 -1.74
N THR A 135 10.26 10.24 -2.11
CA THR A 135 11.39 11.10 -2.50
C THR A 135 12.38 11.28 -1.34
N ALA A 136 11.88 11.50 -0.13
CA ALA A 136 12.72 11.62 1.06
C ALA A 136 13.43 10.30 1.39
N GLY A 137 12.72 9.17 1.30
CA GLY A 137 13.28 7.83 1.49
C GLY A 137 14.36 7.50 0.46
N LEU A 138 14.12 7.80 -0.81
CA LEU A 138 15.10 7.61 -1.88
C LEU A 138 16.34 8.49 -1.66
N ALA A 139 16.15 9.75 -1.29
CA ALA A 139 17.28 10.64 -0.96
C ALA A 139 18.11 10.10 0.21
N ALA A 140 17.46 9.61 1.26
CA ALA A 140 18.12 8.98 2.41
C ALA A 140 18.91 7.72 2.00
N ALA A 141 18.32 6.88 1.14
CA ALA A 141 18.96 5.67 0.62
C ALA A 141 20.19 5.99 -0.25
N ILE A 142 20.11 7.02 -1.11
CA ILE A 142 21.24 7.48 -1.93
C ILE A 142 22.37 8.02 -1.04
N VAL A 143 22.06 8.85 -0.03
CA VAL A 143 23.06 9.37 0.91
C VAL A 143 23.78 8.22 1.62
N LYS A 144 23.05 7.22 2.09
CA LYS A 144 23.62 6.03 2.71
C LYS A 144 24.54 5.26 1.75
N ALA A 145 24.10 5.04 0.52
CA ALA A 145 24.88 4.32 -0.49
C ALA A 145 26.19 5.03 -0.83
N LEU A 146 26.20 6.38 -0.86
CA LEU A 146 27.37 7.17 -1.21
C LEU A 146 28.31 7.43 -0.03
N THR A 147 27.78 7.60 1.19
CA THR A 147 28.54 8.07 2.35
C THR A 147 28.68 7.02 3.46
N GLY A 148 27.91 5.93 3.40
CA GLY A 148 27.79 4.96 4.50
C GLY A 148 27.04 5.47 5.73
N PHE A 149 26.56 6.72 5.71
CA PHE A 149 25.85 7.32 6.83
C PHE A 149 24.34 7.02 6.78
N THR A 150 23.81 6.40 7.82
CA THR A 150 22.38 6.08 7.96
C THR A 150 21.65 7.28 8.54
N LEU A 151 20.82 7.95 7.73
CA LEU A 151 20.00 9.08 8.17
C LEU A 151 18.90 8.66 9.15
N ILE A 152 18.38 7.44 9.00
CA ILE A 152 17.30 6.90 9.84
C ILE A 152 17.73 5.55 10.42
N PRO A 153 18.21 5.51 11.69
CA PRO A 153 18.62 4.27 12.34
C PRO A 153 17.47 3.25 12.42
N GLY A 154 17.74 2.00 12.04
CA GLY A 154 16.75 0.90 12.11
C GLY A 154 15.87 0.71 10.89
N MET A 155 16.00 1.52 9.82
CA MET A 155 15.18 1.41 8.60
C MET A 155 15.92 0.72 7.41
N VAL A 156 16.83 -0.19 7.66
CA VAL A 156 17.65 -0.82 6.61
C VAL A 156 16.81 -1.49 5.52
N ALA A 157 15.76 -2.24 5.89
CA ALA A 157 14.90 -2.93 4.93
C ALA A 157 14.06 -1.95 4.09
N ILE A 158 13.66 -0.81 4.67
CA ILE A 158 12.89 0.22 3.96
C ILE A 158 13.78 0.98 2.97
N GLU A 159 15.03 1.27 3.35
CA GLU A 159 15.98 1.94 2.47
C GLU A 159 16.30 1.09 1.23
N GLU A 160 16.47 -0.22 1.36
CA GLU A 160 16.66 -1.13 0.23
C GLU A 160 15.44 -1.19 -0.69
N GLY A 161 14.23 -1.19 -0.14
CA GLY A 161 12.98 -1.09 -0.90
C GLY A 161 12.89 0.20 -1.72
N PHE A 162 13.28 1.35 -1.15
CA PHE A 162 13.27 2.63 -1.87
C PHE A 162 14.32 2.70 -2.99
N LEU A 163 15.48 2.08 -2.84
CA LEU A 163 16.48 1.99 -3.91
C LEU A 163 15.95 1.19 -5.09
N THR A 164 15.24 0.09 -4.84
CA THR A 164 14.64 -0.74 -5.89
C THR A 164 13.52 0.01 -6.62
N VAL A 165 12.63 0.68 -5.90
CA VAL A 165 11.57 1.52 -6.50
C VAL A 165 12.16 2.67 -7.30
N GLY A 166 13.22 3.31 -6.79
CA GLY A 166 13.94 4.38 -7.50
C GLY A 166 14.59 3.90 -8.78
N ALA A 167 15.22 2.71 -8.77
CA ALA A 167 15.84 2.12 -9.96
C ALA A 167 14.80 1.80 -11.05
N ILE A 168 13.62 1.29 -10.68
CA ILE A 168 12.51 1.01 -11.62
C ILE A 168 11.92 2.31 -12.20
N ALA A 169 11.86 3.38 -11.42
CA ALA A 169 11.29 4.66 -11.87
C ALA A 169 12.19 5.45 -12.82
N ILE A 170 13.48 5.09 -12.94
CA ILE A 170 14.46 5.75 -13.80
C ILE A 170 14.55 5.08 -15.18
N VAL A 171 14.07 3.86 -15.33
CA VAL A 171 14.03 3.09 -16.59
C VAL A 171 12.75 3.36 -17.35
#